data_87fb8388265e1fa65e031115892037df
#
_entry.id   87fb8388265e1fa65e031115892037df
#
_cell.length_a   1.000
_cell.length_b   1.000
_cell.length_c   1.000
_cell.angle_alpha   90.00
_cell.angle_beta   90.00
_cell.angle_gamma   90.00
#
_symmetry.space_group_name_H-M   'P 1'
#
loop_
_entity.id
_entity.type
_entity.pdbx_description
1 polymer ?
#
loop_
_entity_poly.entity_id
_entity_poly.type
_entity_poly.pdbx_seq_one_letter_code
_entity_poly.pdbx_strand_id
1 'polypeptide(L)'
;MTGWRAAEDDEAQDEATDDAAAEDDAVEPEDGITCPDVAPEDTPESFEISAVINVIWGTPAAPYISATLCRYDPPFEWATLWGSTDDCRMRLLHPWTVPSAVALDAGEVTVEIDGTPLGLVPMHPSMPCFLQADGTVPEPTPGGTIRAWSTGGADIAAFDLSLTFPETLPEFTTPAAGETLLTCTPWTFAWEPTDLTDVWVQMRRLLPDDSEFEITCRPLSRSPVVLPAELTALWHPDLDGASVWVGVEPQVTSTTDPPVTLGISYSGEAAHRSVSVARP
;
A
#
# COMPACT_ATOMS: atom_id res chain seq x y z
N MET A 1 22.07 -26.54 20.10
CA MET A 1 23.48 -26.82 19.77
C MET A 1 23.48 -27.91 18.71
N THR A 2 23.59 -27.54 17.48
CA THR A 2 24.02 -28.43 16.37
C THR A 2 24.45 -27.52 15.24
N GLY A 3 25.74 -27.63 14.95
CA GLY A 3 26.50 -26.74 14.09
C GLY A 3 26.20 -26.97 12.60
N TRP A 4 26.30 -25.91 11.86
CA TRP A 4 26.43 -25.92 10.42
C TRP A 4 27.91 -25.94 10.06
N ARG A 5 28.31 -26.96 9.29
CA ARG A 5 29.64 -27.06 8.69
C ARG A 5 29.64 -26.31 7.36
N ALA A 6 30.67 -25.51 7.17
CA ALA A 6 31.07 -24.95 5.90
C ALA A 6 31.50 -26.08 4.95
N ALA A 7 31.16 -25.97 3.68
CA ALA A 7 31.78 -26.73 2.60
C ALA A 7 32.67 -25.75 1.82
N GLU A 8 33.94 -26.15 1.73
CA GLU A 8 35.03 -25.48 1.03
C GLU A 8 35.03 -25.87 -0.45
N ASP A 9 35.46 -24.91 -1.25
CA ASP A 9 36.23 -24.94 -2.47
C ASP A 9 35.87 -25.91 -3.61
N ASP A 10 35.55 -25.31 -4.76
CA ASP A 10 36.03 -25.86 -6.04
C ASP A 10 36.40 -24.72 -7.00
N GLU A 11 37.72 -24.60 -7.24
CA GLU A 11 38.34 -23.79 -8.27
C GLU A 11 38.08 -24.43 -9.63
N ALA A 12 37.57 -23.72 -10.60
CA ALA A 12 37.75 -24.08 -11.99
C ALA A 12 37.61 -22.90 -12.96
N GLN A 13 38.71 -22.53 -13.50
CA GLN A 13 38.99 -22.20 -14.90
C GLN A 13 38.39 -20.93 -15.53
N ASP A 14 39.32 -20.01 -15.62
CA ASP A 14 39.63 -19.04 -16.65
C ASP A 14 39.28 -19.55 -18.07
N GLU A 15 38.27 -18.95 -18.71
CA GLU A 15 38.17 -18.88 -20.17
C GLU A 15 37.89 -17.43 -20.56
N ALA A 16 38.94 -16.81 -21.06
CA ALA A 16 38.89 -15.55 -21.77
C ALA A 16 38.05 -15.74 -23.05
N THR A 17 36.92 -15.07 -23.11
CA THR A 17 36.17 -14.87 -24.35
C THR A 17 36.08 -13.41 -24.68
N ASP A 18 36.75 -13.07 -25.75
CA ASP A 18 36.61 -11.96 -26.71
C ASP A 18 35.68 -10.82 -26.35
N ASP A 19 36.28 -9.64 -26.24
CA ASP A 19 35.73 -8.33 -26.40
C ASP A 19 34.93 -8.21 -27.72
N ALA A 20 33.62 -8.52 -27.67
CA ALA A 20 32.70 -7.93 -28.59
C ALA A 20 32.21 -6.63 -27.92
N ALA A 21 32.78 -5.52 -28.31
CA ALA A 21 32.22 -4.20 -28.04
C ALA A 21 30.78 -4.19 -28.52
N ALA A 22 29.84 -4.38 -27.59
CA ALA A 22 28.46 -4.01 -27.80
C ALA A 22 28.48 -2.48 -28.02
N GLU A 23 28.25 -2.07 -29.25
CA GLU A 23 27.91 -0.69 -29.56
C GLU A 23 26.65 -0.39 -28.69
N ASP A 24 26.89 0.43 -27.70
CA ASP A 24 25.85 1.03 -26.85
C ASP A 24 25.03 1.92 -27.80
N ASP A 25 23.99 1.34 -28.41
CA ASP A 25 22.95 2.08 -29.09
C ASP A 25 22.25 2.93 -28.01
N ALA A 26 22.90 4.03 -27.68
CA ALA A 26 22.27 5.11 -26.93
C ALA A 26 21.04 5.52 -27.74
N VAL A 27 19.87 5.06 -27.31
CA VAL A 27 18.57 5.54 -27.82
C VAL A 27 18.63 7.04 -27.64
N GLU A 28 18.81 7.75 -28.76
CA GLU A 28 18.72 9.22 -28.75
C GLU A 28 17.36 9.58 -28.15
N PRO A 29 17.32 10.50 -27.17
CA PRO A 29 16.06 10.92 -26.57
C PRO A 29 15.13 11.41 -27.68
N GLU A 30 13.95 10.81 -27.77
CA GLU A 30 12.93 11.25 -28.73
C GLU A 30 12.70 12.75 -28.52
N ASP A 31 13.03 13.54 -29.54
CA ASP A 31 12.95 14.98 -29.53
C ASP A 31 11.56 15.46 -29.09
N GLY A 32 11.48 16.07 -27.91
CA GLY A 32 10.39 17.00 -27.63
C GLY A 32 9.55 16.82 -26.37
N ILE A 33 9.82 15.85 -25.45
CA ILE A 33 9.10 15.84 -24.18
C ILE A 33 9.65 16.95 -23.27
N THR A 34 8.84 17.98 -23.05
CA THR A 34 9.17 19.05 -22.12
C THR A 34 8.48 18.79 -20.78
N CYS A 35 9.26 18.66 -19.73
CA CYS A 35 8.70 18.52 -18.38
C CYS A 35 7.97 19.79 -17.96
N PRO A 36 6.75 19.69 -17.42
CA PRO A 36 6.10 20.80 -16.76
C PRO A 36 6.96 21.33 -15.61
N ASP A 37 7.03 22.65 -15.44
CA ASP A 37 7.66 23.29 -14.28
C ASP A 37 6.67 23.28 -13.12
N VAL A 38 6.69 22.21 -12.33
CA VAL A 38 5.79 21.99 -11.20
C VAL A 38 6.61 21.87 -9.93
N ALA A 39 6.29 22.71 -8.95
CA ALA A 39 6.87 22.59 -7.62
C ALA A 39 6.04 21.62 -6.76
N PRO A 40 6.67 20.81 -5.88
CA PRO A 40 5.96 20.00 -4.90
C PRO A 40 5.08 20.87 -3.98
N GLU A 41 3.94 20.32 -3.55
CA GLU A 41 3.06 20.98 -2.57
C GLU A 41 3.71 21.13 -1.19
N ASP A 42 4.57 20.18 -0.81
CA ASP A 42 5.33 20.13 0.44
C ASP A 42 4.45 20.36 1.70
N THR A 43 3.29 19.71 1.72
CA THR A 43 2.31 19.88 2.79
C THR A 43 2.33 18.65 3.71
N PRO A 44 2.62 18.82 5.03
CA PRO A 44 2.57 17.70 5.98
C PRO A 44 1.17 17.11 6.08
N GLU A 45 1.09 15.78 6.04
CA GLU A 45 -0.13 15.03 6.36
C GLU A 45 0.01 14.40 7.75
N SER A 46 -0.93 14.72 8.63
CA SER A 46 -0.94 14.22 10.00
C SER A 46 -2.33 13.79 10.45
N PHE A 47 -2.37 12.99 11.51
CA PHE A 47 -3.63 12.63 12.16
C PHE A 47 -3.47 12.62 13.69
N GLU A 48 -4.55 13.01 14.37
CA GLU A 48 -4.66 13.02 15.84
C GLU A 48 -5.24 11.72 16.38
N ILE A 49 -6.20 11.17 15.66
CA ILE A 49 -6.91 9.94 16.02
C ILE A 49 -6.88 8.99 14.84
N SER A 50 -6.57 7.73 15.14
CA SER A 50 -6.73 6.63 14.20
C SER A 50 -7.56 5.55 14.87
N ALA A 51 -8.75 5.26 14.30
CA ALA A 51 -9.61 4.18 14.74
C ALA A 51 -10.01 3.35 13.50
N VAL A 52 -9.08 2.50 13.08
CA VAL A 52 -9.19 1.72 11.84
C VAL A 52 -8.93 0.25 12.14
N ILE A 53 -9.76 -0.62 11.58
CA ILE A 53 -9.60 -2.07 11.59
C ILE A 53 -9.48 -2.50 10.13
N ASN A 54 -8.36 -3.11 9.77
CA ASN A 54 -8.09 -3.58 8.43
C ASN A 54 -7.94 -5.10 8.39
N VAL A 55 -8.66 -5.73 7.49
CA VAL A 55 -8.39 -7.11 7.07
C VAL A 55 -7.58 -7.02 5.78
N ILE A 56 -6.34 -7.44 5.85
CA ILE A 56 -5.39 -7.31 4.75
C ILE A 56 -5.08 -8.70 4.24
N TRP A 57 -5.29 -8.88 2.95
CA TRP A 57 -4.98 -10.12 2.28
C TRP A 57 -4.38 -9.84 0.91
N GLY A 58 -3.28 -10.50 0.61
CA GLY A 58 -2.61 -10.39 -0.68
C GLY A 58 -1.72 -11.60 -0.90
N THR A 59 -1.86 -12.24 -2.04
CA THR A 59 -0.96 -13.33 -2.42
C THR A 59 0.45 -12.81 -2.69
N PRO A 60 1.51 -13.50 -2.20
CA PRO A 60 1.51 -14.80 -1.53
C PRO A 60 1.39 -14.74 0.00
N ALA A 61 1.11 -13.60 0.60
CA ALA A 61 1.06 -13.46 2.04
C ALA A 61 -0.22 -14.07 2.64
N ALA A 62 -0.10 -14.68 3.82
CA ALA A 62 -1.26 -15.10 4.58
C ALA A 62 -2.10 -13.87 5.00
N PRO A 63 -3.44 -14.02 5.09
CA PRO A 63 -4.28 -12.94 5.57
C PRO A 63 -3.90 -12.55 6.99
N TYR A 64 -4.00 -11.25 7.29
CA TYR A 64 -3.81 -10.76 8.65
C TYR A 64 -4.81 -9.65 8.96
N ILE A 65 -5.09 -9.47 10.25
CA ILE A 65 -5.92 -8.38 10.75
C ILE A 65 -5.02 -7.46 11.54
N SER A 66 -5.09 -6.18 11.21
CA SER A 66 -4.48 -5.12 11.99
C SER A 66 -5.53 -4.10 12.40
N ALA A 67 -5.41 -3.57 13.61
CA ALA A 67 -6.22 -2.43 14.01
C ALA A 67 -5.34 -1.39 14.70
N THR A 68 -5.68 -0.14 14.46
CA THR A 68 -5.07 1.02 15.11
C THR A 68 -6.18 1.78 15.83
N LEU A 69 -6.15 1.76 17.16
CA LEU A 69 -7.08 2.48 18.04
C LEU A 69 -6.27 3.43 18.91
N CYS A 70 -5.77 4.49 18.29
CA CYS A 70 -4.78 5.39 18.90
C CYS A 70 -5.22 6.84 18.87
N ARG A 71 -4.86 7.58 19.94
CA ARG A 71 -4.78 9.04 19.93
C ARG A 71 -3.31 9.45 20.01
N TYR A 72 -2.90 10.35 19.13
CA TYR A 72 -1.54 10.86 19.04
C TYR A 72 -1.46 12.26 19.63
N ASP A 73 -0.45 12.50 20.47
CA ASP A 73 -0.15 13.80 21.05
C ASP A 73 1.39 13.99 21.13
N PRO A 74 1.98 14.84 20.32
CA PRO A 74 1.37 15.65 19.23
C PRO A 74 0.80 14.80 18.09
N PRO A 75 0.01 15.40 17.16
CA PRO A 75 -0.44 14.71 15.94
C PRO A 75 0.70 14.03 15.21
N PHE A 76 0.45 12.80 14.73
CA PHE A 76 1.47 12.03 14.04
C PHE A 76 1.58 12.44 12.57
N GLU A 77 2.71 13.03 12.20
CA GLU A 77 3.05 13.35 10.82
C GLU A 77 3.63 12.10 10.15
N TRP A 78 2.89 11.49 9.25
CA TRP A 78 3.25 10.24 8.60
C TRP A 78 3.74 10.40 7.17
N ALA A 79 3.40 11.50 6.53
CA ALA A 79 3.75 11.78 5.14
C ALA A 79 3.83 13.27 4.86
N THR A 80 4.50 13.60 3.77
CA THR A 80 4.44 14.91 3.12
C THR A 80 3.76 14.75 1.77
N LEU A 81 2.68 15.51 1.53
CA LEU A 81 2.00 15.56 0.24
C LEU A 81 2.87 16.35 -0.75
N TRP A 82 3.17 15.71 -1.88
CA TRP A 82 3.99 16.31 -2.95
C TRP A 82 3.15 16.78 -4.13
N GLY A 83 2.00 16.17 -4.34
CA GLY A 83 1.07 16.58 -5.38
C GLY A 83 -0.19 15.76 -5.36
N SER A 84 -1.25 16.29 -5.93
CA SER A 84 -2.55 15.65 -5.92
C SER A 84 -3.35 15.93 -7.19
N THR A 85 -4.30 15.05 -7.42
CA THR A 85 -5.43 15.22 -8.33
C THR A 85 -6.70 14.85 -7.56
N ASP A 86 -7.85 14.90 -8.21
CA ASP A 86 -9.12 14.48 -7.59
C ASP A 86 -9.07 13.00 -7.10
N ASP A 87 -8.42 12.13 -7.88
CA ASP A 87 -8.39 10.69 -7.63
C ASP A 87 -7.08 10.20 -7.00
N CYS A 88 -5.97 10.94 -7.17
CA CYS A 88 -4.63 10.45 -6.84
C CYS A 88 -3.86 11.42 -5.94
N ARG A 89 -3.00 10.86 -5.09
CA ARG A 89 -2.05 11.61 -4.26
C ARG A 89 -0.65 11.04 -4.41
N MET A 90 0.32 11.92 -4.51
CA MET A 90 1.74 11.59 -4.47
C MET A 90 2.32 12.07 -3.14
N ARG A 91 3.02 11.19 -2.44
CA ARG A 91 3.49 11.42 -1.07
C ARG A 91 4.91 10.94 -0.88
N LEU A 92 5.60 11.60 0.02
CA LEU A 92 6.79 11.07 0.68
C LEU A 92 6.35 10.55 2.06
N LEU A 93 6.32 9.23 2.24
CA LEU A 93 6.05 8.60 3.53
C LEU A 93 7.32 8.67 4.38
N HIS A 94 7.18 9.13 5.60
CA HIS A 94 8.31 9.23 6.52
C HIS A 94 8.71 7.85 7.04
N PRO A 95 9.98 7.60 7.36
CA PRO A 95 10.39 6.37 8.00
C PRO A 95 9.54 6.11 9.25
N TRP A 96 9.08 4.85 9.37
CA TRP A 96 8.22 4.49 10.50
C TRP A 96 8.97 4.69 11.82
N THR A 97 8.53 5.65 12.58
CA THR A 97 8.93 5.84 13.98
C THR A 97 7.71 5.52 14.85
N VAL A 98 7.92 4.81 15.96
CA VAL A 98 6.82 4.54 16.89
C VAL A 98 6.37 5.86 17.50
N PRO A 99 5.20 6.40 17.13
CA PRO A 99 4.75 7.68 17.64
C PRO A 99 4.36 7.58 19.10
N SER A 100 4.40 8.70 19.81
CA SER A 100 3.77 8.78 21.13
C SER A 100 2.26 8.67 20.95
N ALA A 101 1.69 7.58 21.43
CA ALA A 101 0.28 7.30 21.23
C ALA A 101 -0.34 6.72 22.50
N VAL A 102 -1.59 7.10 22.76
CA VAL A 102 -2.42 6.57 23.83
C VAL A 102 -3.47 5.65 23.21
N ALA A 103 -3.61 4.46 23.79
CA ALA A 103 -4.67 3.54 23.36
C ALA A 103 -6.05 4.14 23.68
N LEU A 104 -6.94 4.07 22.69
CA LEU A 104 -8.36 4.36 22.88
C LEU A 104 -9.07 3.10 23.41
N ASP A 105 -9.77 3.26 24.50
CA ASP A 105 -10.58 2.19 25.07
C ASP A 105 -11.88 2.04 24.25
N ALA A 106 -11.94 0.98 23.47
CA ALA A 106 -13.12 0.55 22.73
C ALA A 106 -13.80 -0.66 23.39
N GLY A 107 -13.32 -1.11 24.55
CA GLY A 107 -13.71 -2.39 25.11
C GLY A 107 -13.10 -3.56 24.34
N GLU A 108 -13.71 -4.73 24.44
CA GLU A 108 -13.29 -5.91 23.68
C GLU A 108 -13.71 -5.78 22.23
N VAL A 109 -12.73 -5.81 21.31
CA VAL A 109 -12.94 -5.75 19.87
C VAL A 109 -12.78 -7.14 19.28
N THR A 110 -13.76 -7.56 18.52
CA THR A 110 -13.78 -8.85 17.81
C THR A 110 -13.95 -8.60 16.32
N VAL A 111 -13.21 -9.35 15.52
CA VAL A 111 -13.39 -9.43 14.07
C VAL A 111 -13.82 -10.86 13.72
N GLU A 112 -14.83 -10.99 12.90
CA GLU A 112 -15.31 -12.29 12.42
C GLU A 112 -15.11 -12.37 10.91
N ILE A 113 -14.57 -13.50 10.46
CA ILE A 113 -14.43 -13.82 9.03
C ILE A 113 -15.21 -15.11 8.78
N ASP A 114 -16.24 -15.03 7.95
CA ASP A 114 -17.09 -16.17 7.55
C ASP A 114 -17.59 -16.99 8.77
N GLY A 115 -18.05 -16.31 9.83
CA GLY A 115 -18.54 -16.93 11.04
C GLY A 115 -17.47 -17.35 12.04
N THR A 116 -16.19 -17.14 11.76
CA THR A 116 -15.08 -17.44 12.69
C THR A 116 -14.66 -16.18 13.43
N PRO A 117 -14.97 -16.04 14.74
CA PRO A 117 -14.60 -14.88 15.52
C PRO A 117 -13.13 -14.92 15.95
N LEU A 118 -12.47 -13.78 15.92
CA LEU A 118 -11.09 -13.54 16.31
C LEU A 118 -11.03 -12.34 17.24
N GLY A 119 -10.50 -12.52 18.45
CA GLY A 119 -10.19 -11.41 19.33
C GLY A 119 -8.99 -10.60 18.82
N LEU A 120 -8.92 -9.32 19.17
CA LEU A 120 -7.75 -8.49 18.89
C LEU A 120 -6.92 -8.30 20.16
N VAL A 121 -5.63 -8.45 20.03
CA VAL A 121 -4.64 -8.26 21.10
C VAL A 121 -3.55 -7.28 20.67
N PRO A 122 -2.90 -6.58 21.60
CA PRO A 122 -1.79 -5.70 21.26
C PRO A 122 -0.68 -6.44 20.51
N MET A 123 -0.20 -5.87 19.42
CA MET A 123 0.94 -6.41 18.65
C MET A 123 2.20 -6.48 19.51
N HIS A 124 2.37 -5.50 20.39
CA HIS A 124 3.47 -5.44 21.34
C HIS A 124 3.05 -4.70 22.63
N PRO A 125 3.54 -5.12 23.81
CA PRO A 125 3.18 -4.44 25.07
C PRO A 125 3.49 -2.94 25.12
N SER A 126 4.52 -2.48 24.39
CA SER A 126 4.85 -1.05 24.30
C SER A 126 4.04 -0.29 23.25
N MET A 127 3.18 -0.98 22.50
CA MET A 127 2.33 -0.40 21.45
C MET A 127 0.87 -0.88 21.64
N PRO A 128 0.24 -0.53 22.77
CA PRO A 128 -1.03 -1.12 23.16
C PRO A 128 -2.21 -0.74 22.26
N CYS A 129 -2.06 0.31 21.47
CA CYS A 129 -3.09 0.77 20.54
C CYS A 129 -2.97 0.19 19.12
N PHE A 130 -1.89 -0.56 18.85
CA PHE A 130 -1.73 -1.34 17.62
C PHE A 130 -2.10 -2.78 17.92
N LEU A 131 -3.20 -3.25 17.33
CA LEU A 131 -3.76 -4.56 17.62
C LEU A 131 -3.61 -5.48 16.42
N GLN A 132 -3.59 -6.77 16.70
CA GLN A 132 -3.60 -7.85 15.69
C GLN A 132 -4.55 -8.96 16.14
N ALA A 133 -4.93 -9.84 15.22
CA ALA A 133 -5.71 -11.01 15.57
C ALA A 133 -4.94 -11.93 16.53
N ASP A 134 -5.65 -12.45 17.54
CA ASP A 134 -5.17 -13.52 18.40
C ASP A 134 -5.39 -14.87 17.70
N GLY A 135 -4.37 -15.32 16.99
CA GLY A 135 -4.37 -16.59 16.28
C GLY A 135 -4.27 -16.49 14.77
N THR A 136 -4.54 -17.60 14.11
CA THR A 136 -4.48 -17.69 12.64
C THR A 136 -5.74 -17.09 12.02
N VAL A 137 -5.54 -16.13 11.14
CA VAL A 137 -6.62 -15.51 10.37
C VAL A 137 -7.04 -16.48 9.27
N PRO A 138 -8.33 -16.89 9.20
CA PRO A 138 -8.80 -17.73 8.12
C PRO A 138 -8.78 -16.98 6.80
N GLU A 139 -8.59 -17.70 5.72
CA GLU A 139 -8.70 -17.15 4.37
C GLU A 139 -10.15 -16.77 4.09
N PRO A 140 -10.45 -15.50 3.77
CA PRO A 140 -11.81 -15.09 3.48
C PRO A 140 -12.33 -15.77 2.21
N THR A 141 -13.61 -16.14 2.21
CA THR A 141 -14.27 -16.69 1.02
C THR A 141 -14.73 -15.56 0.11
N PRO A 142 -14.52 -15.60 -1.23
CA PRO A 142 -15.14 -14.64 -2.13
C PRO A 142 -16.65 -14.53 -1.91
N GLY A 143 -17.17 -13.31 -1.73
CA GLY A 143 -18.57 -13.06 -1.35
C GLY A 143 -18.90 -13.34 0.12
N GLY A 144 -17.95 -13.80 0.92
CA GLY A 144 -18.11 -14.00 2.35
C GLY A 144 -18.25 -12.72 3.15
N THR A 145 -18.53 -12.84 4.45
CA THR A 145 -18.78 -11.68 5.31
C THR A 145 -17.64 -11.46 6.28
N ILE A 146 -17.20 -10.21 6.37
CA ILE A 146 -16.31 -9.73 7.42
C ILE A 146 -17.10 -8.78 8.32
N ARG A 147 -17.04 -9.01 9.63
CA ARG A 147 -17.72 -8.19 10.63
C ARG A 147 -16.76 -7.80 11.73
N ALA A 148 -16.83 -6.56 12.18
CA ALA A 148 -16.09 -6.08 13.34
C ALA A 148 -17.06 -5.43 14.34
N TRP A 149 -16.97 -5.81 15.60
CA TRP A 149 -17.83 -5.23 16.64
C TRP A 149 -17.10 -5.06 17.95
N SER A 150 -17.67 -4.20 18.78
CA SER A 150 -17.24 -3.98 20.15
C SER A 150 -18.45 -3.67 21.03
N THR A 151 -18.36 -4.04 22.31
CA THR A 151 -19.34 -3.68 23.35
C THR A 151 -19.22 -2.22 23.78
N GLY A 152 -18.19 -1.53 23.33
CA GLY A 152 -17.85 -0.17 23.72
C GLY A 152 -16.97 -0.10 24.96
N GLY A 153 -16.20 0.96 25.04
CA GLY A 153 -15.32 1.34 26.16
C GLY A 153 -15.51 2.80 26.57
N ALA A 154 -14.51 3.34 27.23
CA ALA A 154 -14.57 4.72 27.72
C ALA A 154 -14.37 5.76 26.61
N ASP A 155 -13.61 5.44 25.56
CA ASP A 155 -13.23 6.37 24.49
C ASP A 155 -14.03 6.17 23.21
N ILE A 156 -14.44 4.92 22.91
CA ILE A 156 -15.17 4.56 21.71
C ILE A 156 -16.45 3.83 22.12
N ALA A 157 -17.59 4.32 21.69
CA ALA A 157 -18.89 3.68 21.94
C ALA A 157 -18.99 2.33 21.19
N ALA A 158 -19.95 1.49 21.59
CA ALA A 158 -20.23 0.23 20.92
C ALA A 158 -20.47 0.43 19.42
N PHE A 159 -19.91 -0.44 18.61
CA PHE A 159 -20.10 -0.45 17.16
C PHE A 159 -20.30 -1.88 16.64
N ASP A 160 -20.86 -1.97 15.45
CA ASP A 160 -21.08 -3.22 14.71
C ASP A 160 -21.05 -2.88 13.22
N LEU A 161 -19.99 -3.30 12.56
CA LEU A 161 -19.69 -3.00 11.18
C LEU A 161 -19.56 -4.29 10.39
N SER A 162 -20.09 -4.31 9.17
CA SER A 162 -20.01 -5.49 8.30
C SER A 162 -19.72 -5.11 6.87
N LEU A 163 -18.87 -5.89 6.22
CA LEU A 163 -18.52 -5.80 4.82
C LEU A 163 -18.63 -7.16 4.15
N THR A 164 -18.94 -7.15 2.87
CA THR A 164 -18.84 -8.35 2.02
C THR A 164 -17.47 -8.39 1.38
N PHE A 165 -16.81 -9.54 1.45
CA PHE A 165 -15.54 -9.74 0.77
C PHE A 165 -15.74 -9.73 -0.75
N PRO A 166 -14.91 -9.04 -1.53
CA PRO A 166 -15.06 -8.97 -2.98
C PRO A 166 -15.05 -10.36 -3.65
N GLU A 167 -15.98 -10.59 -4.57
CA GLU A 167 -16.04 -11.84 -5.34
C GLU A 167 -14.98 -11.90 -6.44
N THR A 168 -14.56 -10.73 -6.92
CA THR A 168 -13.64 -10.58 -8.05
C THR A 168 -12.57 -9.56 -7.71
N LEU A 169 -11.36 -9.81 -8.16
CA LEU A 169 -10.21 -8.92 -7.97
C LEU A 169 -9.81 -8.25 -9.27
N PRO A 170 -9.27 -7.03 -9.20
CA PRO A 170 -8.68 -6.40 -10.35
C PRO A 170 -7.36 -7.07 -10.74
N GLU A 171 -7.15 -7.19 -12.04
CA GLU A 171 -5.88 -7.59 -12.63
C GLU A 171 -5.38 -6.49 -13.54
N PHE A 172 -4.09 -6.14 -13.47
CA PHE A 172 -3.53 -5.13 -14.35
C PHE A 172 -3.54 -5.55 -15.82
N THR A 173 -4.03 -4.63 -16.66
CA THR A 173 -3.84 -4.68 -18.11
C THR A 173 -2.79 -3.66 -18.57
N THR A 174 -2.61 -2.56 -17.82
CA THR A 174 -1.60 -1.53 -18.03
C THR A 174 -1.16 -0.98 -16.67
N PRO A 175 0.15 -0.78 -16.38
CA PRO A 175 1.28 -1.07 -17.26
C PRO A 175 1.56 -2.57 -17.41
N ALA A 176 2.23 -2.94 -18.50
CA ALA A 176 2.77 -4.30 -18.66
C ALA A 176 3.92 -4.55 -17.65
N ALA A 177 4.18 -5.82 -17.34
CA ALA A 177 5.31 -6.16 -16.50
C ALA A 177 6.63 -5.76 -17.17
N GLY A 178 7.49 -5.00 -16.46
CA GLY A 178 8.75 -4.49 -16.97
C GLY A 178 8.62 -3.31 -17.92
N GLU A 179 7.42 -2.73 -18.08
CA GLU A 179 7.24 -1.52 -18.89
C GLU A 179 8.02 -0.35 -18.30
N THR A 180 8.53 0.51 -19.19
CA THR A 180 9.18 1.76 -18.78
C THR A 180 8.19 2.90 -18.86
N LEU A 181 7.95 3.55 -17.73
CA LEU A 181 7.14 4.75 -17.60
C LEU A 181 8.05 5.97 -17.71
N LEU A 182 7.73 6.90 -18.61
CA LEU A 182 8.48 8.14 -18.76
C LEU A 182 7.89 9.21 -17.85
N THR A 183 8.71 9.85 -17.02
CA THR A 183 8.29 11.04 -16.28
C THR A 183 7.91 12.16 -17.23
N CYS A 184 7.15 13.14 -16.76
CA CYS A 184 6.68 14.25 -17.61
C CYS A 184 5.73 13.82 -18.75
N THR A 185 5.29 12.58 -18.74
CA THR A 185 4.23 12.07 -19.64
C THR A 185 3.08 11.51 -18.80
N PRO A 186 1.85 11.49 -19.32
CA PRO A 186 0.75 10.86 -18.59
C PRO A 186 1.00 9.36 -18.39
N TRP A 187 0.79 8.86 -17.15
CA TRP A 187 0.81 7.43 -16.86
C TRP A 187 -0.60 6.88 -16.79
N THR A 188 -0.82 5.77 -17.45
CA THR A 188 -2.12 5.08 -17.46
C THR A 188 -2.04 3.81 -16.65
N PHE A 189 -2.98 3.65 -15.71
CA PHE A 189 -3.21 2.40 -15.01
C PHE A 189 -4.57 1.85 -15.39
N ALA A 190 -4.60 0.64 -15.91
CA ALA A 190 -5.82 -0.03 -16.31
C ALA A 190 -5.89 -1.45 -15.74
N TRP A 191 -7.08 -1.89 -15.43
CA TRP A 191 -7.38 -3.20 -14.89
C TRP A 191 -8.68 -3.77 -15.43
N GLU A 192 -8.86 -5.06 -15.25
CA GLU A 192 -10.10 -5.79 -15.52
C GLU A 192 -10.51 -6.60 -14.28
N PRO A 193 -11.82 -6.78 -14.00
CA PRO A 193 -12.95 -6.15 -14.71
C PRO A 193 -12.99 -4.63 -14.48
N THR A 194 -13.49 -3.90 -15.50
CA THR A 194 -13.49 -2.42 -15.50
C THR A 194 -14.60 -1.78 -14.67
N ASP A 195 -15.57 -2.57 -14.22
CA ASP A 195 -16.77 -2.15 -13.47
C ASP A 195 -16.64 -2.37 -11.95
N LEU A 196 -15.46 -2.76 -11.47
CA LEU A 196 -15.20 -2.85 -10.04
C LEU A 196 -15.24 -1.48 -9.38
N THR A 197 -15.80 -1.44 -8.16
CA THR A 197 -15.81 -0.26 -7.29
C THR A 197 -14.78 -0.42 -6.17
N ASP A 198 -14.49 0.68 -5.49
CA ASP A 198 -13.54 0.73 -4.38
C ASP A 198 -12.14 0.20 -4.74
N VAL A 199 -11.76 0.35 -6.00
CA VAL A 199 -10.44 -0.03 -6.48
C VAL A 199 -9.42 1.00 -6.02
N TRP A 200 -8.24 0.53 -5.65
CA TRP A 200 -7.06 1.37 -5.44
C TRP A 200 -5.94 0.94 -6.35
N VAL A 201 -5.15 1.92 -6.77
CA VAL A 201 -3.86 1.71 -7.43
C VAL A 201 -2.80 2.36 -6.57
N GLN A 202 -1.71 1.65 -6.31
CA GLN A 202 -0.59 2.14 -5.52
C GLN A 202 0.71 1.86 -6.25
N MET A 203 1.55 2.86 -6.35
CA MET A 203 2.91 2.74 -6.86
C MET A 203 3.88 3.20 -5.78
N ARG A 204 4.88 2.38 -5.47
CA ARG A 204 5.81 2.64 -4.38
C ARG A 204 7.24 2.40 -4.76
N ARG A 205 8.12 3.17 -4.14
CA ARG A 205 9.57 2.95 -4.14
C ARG A 205 10.17 3.33 -2.79
N LEU A 206 10.89 2.41 -2.20
CA LEU A 206 11.67 2.66 -0.99
C LEU A 206 12.92 3.47 -1.35
N LEU A 207 13.18 4.52 -0.56
CA LEU A 207 14.37 5.36 -0.64
C LEU A 207 15.48 4.82 0.27
N PRO A 208 16.75 5.23 0.07
CA PRO A 208 17.88 4.76 0.88
C PRO A 208 17.82 5.13 2.37
N ASP A 209 17.02 6.10 2.75
CA ASP A 209 16.81 6.56 4.12
C ASP A 209 15.61 5.92 4.82
N ASP A 210 15.08 4.82 4.24
CA ASP A 210 13.88 4.11 4.69
C ASP A 210 12.58 4.93 4.58
N SER A 211 12.60 6.11 3.96
CA SER A 211 11.38 6.77 3.52
C SER A 211 10.83 6.08 2.27
N GLU A 212 9.56 6.27 1.97
CA GLU A 212 8.93 5.64 0.83
C GLU A 212 8.22 6.68 -0.03
N PHE A 213 8.52 6.69 -1.32
CA PHE A 213 7.83 7.53 -2.27
C PHE A 213 6.62 6.77 -2.82
N GLU A 214 5.44 7.35 -2.68
CA GLU A 214 4.18 6.69 -2.98
C GLU A 214 3.29 7.54 -3.88
N ILE A 215 2.67 6.89 -4.87
CA ILE A 215 1.46 7.39 -5.52
C ILE A 215 0.32 6.45 -5.13
N THR A 216 -0.77 7.02 -4.63
CA THR A 216 -1.99 6.26 -4.32
C THR A 216 -3.18 6.92 -4.98
N CYS A 217 -3.95 6.15 -5.75
CA CYS A 217 -5.21 6.57 -6.38
C CYS A 217 -6.33 5.75 -5.75
N ARG A 218 -7.30 6.41 -5.09
CA ARG A 218 -8.46 5.76 -4.46
C ARG A 218 -9.51 6.75 -3.94
N PRO A 219 -10.78 6.36 -3.77
CA PRO A 219 -11.36 5.14 -4.35
C PRO A 219 -11.60 5.33 -5.85
N LEU A 220 -11.39 4.29 -6.63
CA LEU A 220 -11.63 4.30 -8.07
C LEU A 220 -12.87 3.48 -8.40
N SER A 221 -13.71 3.99 -9.29
CA SER A 221 -14.93 3.32 -9.75
C SER A 221 -14.90 2.99 -11.24
N ARG A 222 -13.77 3.23 -11.87
CA ARG A 222 -13.59 3.00 -13.32
C ARG A 222 -12.13 2.77 -13.68
N SER A 223 -11.92 1.93 -14.66
CA SER A 223 -10.66 1.75 -15.39
C SER A 223 -10.76 2.41 -16.77
N PRO A 224 -9.70 3.05 -17.30
CA PRO A 224 -8.43 3.33 -16.64
C PRO A 224 -8.44 4.60 -15.77
N VAL A 225 -7.44 4.73 -14.91
CA VAL A 225 -7.05 5.99 -14.28
C VAL A 225 -5.81 6.53 -14.99
N VAL A 226 -5.75 7.84 -15.19
CA VAL A 226 -4.62 8.51 -15.85
C VAL A 226 -4.04 9.54 -14.90
N LEU A 227 -2.75 9.39 -14.58
CA LEU A 227 -1.98 10.41 -13.88
C LEU A 227 -1.49 11.43 -14.93
N PRO A 228 -1.76 12.71 -14.73
CA PRO A 228 -1.33 13.74 -15.67
C PRO A 228 0.20 13.96 -15.62
N ALA A 229 0.75 14.54 -16.69
CA ALA A 229 2.18 14.80 -16.80
C ALA A 229 2.74 15.68 -15.67
N GLU A 230 1.94 16.60 -15.16
CA GLU A 230 2.28 17.45 -14.03
C GLU A 230 2.57 16.65 -12.75
N LEU A 231 1.76 15.61 -12.48
CA LEU A 231 1.98 14.75 -11.30
C LEU A 231 3.17 13.84 -11.53
N THR A 232 3.32 13.24 -12.72
CA THR A 232 4.44 12.34 -13.02
C THR A 232 5.78 13.09 -13.10
N ALA A 233 5.78 14.41 -13.38
CA ALA A 233 6.97 15.25 -13.34
C ALA A 233 7.55 15.40 -11.91
N LEU A 234 6.72 15.21 -10.89
CA LEU A 234 7.13 15.23 -9.49
C LEU A 234 7.77 13.93 -9.01
N TRP A 235 7.76 12.84 -9.83
CA TRP A 235 8.43 11.60 -9.47
C TRP A 235 9.90 11.84 -9.16
N HIS A 236 10.38 11.30 -8.05
CA HIS A 236 11.73 11.57 -7.56
C HIS A 236 12.79 11.18 -8.59
N PRO A 237 13.73 12.07 -8.93
CA PRO A 237 14.65 11.88 -10.04
C PRO A 237 15.60 10.68 -9.92
N ASP A 238 15.91 10.28 -8.68
CA ASP A 238 16.87 9.20 -8.42
C ASP A 238 16.19 7.82 -8.35
N LEU A 239 14.88 7.74 -8.67
CA LEU A 239 14.12 6.51 -8.64
C LEU A 239 13.93 5.96 -10.06
N ASP A 240 14.66 4.91 -10.38
CA ASP A 240 14.69 4.24 -11.69
C ASP A 240 13.65 3.12 -11.86
N GLY A 241 12.86 2.87 -10.83
CA GLY A 241 11.84 1.82 -10.85
C GLY A 241 10.89 1.91 -9.69
N ALA A 242 9.81 1.18 -9.79
CA ALA A 242 8.80 1.08 -8.76
C ALA A 242 8.05 -0.25 -8.80
N SER A 243 7.41 -0.58 -7.70
CA SER A 243 6.39 -1.61 -7.62
C SER A 243 5.02 -0.97 -7.72
N VAL A 244 4.16 -1.54 -8.55
CA VAL A 244 2.79 -1.08 -8.74
C VAL A 244 1.83 -2.19 -8.35
N TRP A 245 0.82 -1.84 -7.58
CA TRP A 245 -0.25 -2.75 -7.15
C TRP A 245 -1.61 -2.19 -7.51
N VAL A 246 -2.55 -3.08 -7.78
CA VAL A 246 -3.98 -2.79 -7.85
C VAL A 246 -4.72 -3.71 -6.89
N GLY A 247 -5.74 -3.21 -6.24
CA GLY A 247 -6.55 -4.01 -5.32
C GLY A 247 -7.92 -3.37 -5.10
N VAL A 248 -8.68 -3.97 -4.22
CA VAL A 248 -9.97 -3.43 -3.76
C VAL A 248 -9.88 -3.09 -2.28
N GLU A 249 -10.53 -1.98 -1.89
CA GLU A 249 -10.55 -1.50 -0.51
C GLU A 249 -11.96 -1.04 -0.11
N PRO A 250 -12.95 -1.95 -0.11
CA PRO A 250 -14.24 -1.60 0.44
C PRO A 250 -14.10 -1.27 1.93
N GLN A 251 -14.83 -0.24 2.37
CA GLN A 251 -14.78 0.20 3.76
C GLN A 251 -16.16 0.68 4.23
N VAL A 252 -16.40 0.53 5.51
CA VAL A 252 -17.56 1.06 6.21
C VAL A 252 -17.12 1.75 7.48
N THR A 253 -17.74 2.88 7.78
CA THR A 253 -17.42 3.68 8.96
C THR A 253 -18.62 3.74 9.91
N SER A 254 -18.36 3.58 11.19
CA SER A 254 -19.37 3.72 12.24
C SER A 254 -19.82 5.18 12.40
N THR A 255 -20.93 5.38 13.11
CA THR A 255 -21.41 6.70 13.53
C THR A 255 -20.96 7.08 14.95
N THR A 256 -20.02 6.33 15.53
CA THR A 256 -19.42 6.63 16.85
C THR A 256 -18.55 7.89 16.79
N ASP A 257 -18.22 8.44 17.94
CA ASP A 257 -17.23 9.50 18.08
C ASP A 257 -16.15 9.05 19.07
N PRO A 258 -14.89 8.87 18.63
CA PRO A 258 -14.45 8.96 17.23
C PRO A 258 -15.05 7.83 16.36
N PRO A 259 -15.19 8.07 15.05
CA PRO A 259 -15.67 7.04 14.13
C PRO A 259 -14.65 5.91 13.96
N VAL A 260 -15.14 4.66 13.90
CA VAL A 260 -14.33 3.49 13.61
C VAL A 260 -14.56 3.07 12.17
N THR A 261 -13.49 2.83 11.42
CA THR A 261 -13.57 2.33 10.04
C THR A 261 -13.15 0.86 10.00
N LEU A 262 -13.98 0.00 9.42
CA LEU A 262 -13.62 -1.34 8.98
C LEU A 262 -13.31 -1.28 7.50
N GLY A 263 -12.11 -1.72 7.12
CA GLY A 263 -11.67 -1.83 5.73
C GLY A 263 -11.17 -3.22 5.38
N ILE A 264 -11.29 -3.56 4.12
CA ILE A 264 -10.65 -4.73 3.52
C ILE A 264 -9.65 -4.20 2.51
N SER A 265 -8.39 -4.59 2.63
CA SER A 265 -7.39 -4.34 1.60
C SER A 265 -6.99 -5.66 0.98
N TYR A 266 -7.38 -5.87 -0.27
CA TYR A 266 -7.13 -7.12 -0.97
C TYR A 266 -6.51 -6.87 -2.35
N SER A 267 -5.39 -7.59 -2.60
CA SER A 267 -4.72 -7.60 -3.89
C SER A 267 -4.36 -9.03 -4.28
N GLY A 268 -4.63 -9.41 -5.53
CA GLY A 268 -4.29 -10.73 -6.07
C GLY A 268 -2.83 -10.83 -6.52
N GLU A 269 -2.38 -12.03 -6.86
CA GLU A 269 -1.02 -12.27 -7.37
C GLU A 269 -0.78 -11.56 -8.71
N ALA A 270 -1.79 -11.51 -9.59
CA ALA A 270 -1.75 -10.78 -10.86
C ALA A 270 -1.87 -9.25 -10.72
N ALA A 271 -2.08 -8.77 -9.50
CA ALA A 271 -2.27 -7.37 -9.18
C ALA A 271 -0.96 -6.58 -8.99
N HIS A 272 0.18 -7.25 -9.06
CA HIS A 272 1.50 -6.64 -8.88
C HIS A 272 2.26 -6.56 -10.20
N ARG A 273 2.92 -5.42 -10.43
CA ARG A 273 3.85 -5.20 -11.53
C ARG A 273 5.10 -4.50 -11.04
N SER A 274 6.24 -4.91 -11.56
CA SER A 274 7.47 -4.09 -11.47
C SER A 274 7.57 -3.29 -12.76
N VAL A 275 7.84 -2.01 -12.64
CA VAL A 275 8.03 -1.08 -13.76
C VAL A 275 9.35 -0.35 -13.61
N SER A 276 9.95 0.04 -14.74
CA SER A 276 11.04 1.00 -14.74
C SER A 276 10.49 2.40 -14.88
N VAL A 277 11.19 3.39 -14.34
CA VAL A 277 10.85 4.80 -14.51
C VAL A 277 12.08 5.51 -15.09
N ALA A 278 11.90 6.22 -16.17
CA ALA A 278 12.98 6.95 -16.84
C ALA A 278 12.59 8.42 -17.05
N ARG A 279 13.59 9.26 -17.15
CA ARG A 279 13.42 10.64 -17.62
C ARG A 279 13.54 10.68 -19.13
N PRO A 280 12.74 11.52 -19.79
CA PRO A 280 12.86 11.75 -21.23
C PRO A 280 14.16 12.46 -21.61
#